data_0dfb1f88db7fa2673576bca2e0077aed
#
_entry.id   0dfb1f88db7fa2673576bca2e0077aed
#
_cell.length_a   1.000
_cell.length_b   1.000
_cell.length_c   1.000
_cell.angle_alpha   90.00
_cell.angle_beta   90.00
_cell.angle_gamma   90.00
#
_symmetry.space_group_name_H-M   'P 1'
#
loop_
_entity.id
_entity.type
_entity.pdbx_description
1 polymer ?
#
loop_
_entity_poly.entity_id
_entity_poly.type
_entity_poly.pdbx_seq_one_letter_code
_entity_poly.pdbx_strand_id
1 'polypeptide(L)'
;MSIRMGATSYVFRYLLADVARAPRMWDFLAVAGDAGLERLQICENARPLELSCSEWERLQTRSGELGLEITLGCMTLDPQVVAQYLDRVDAIGGSQLRIVLEREGGGRISRREVHEFLGRVVPCLEDRGMFLALENHFDIPCRILAEAAAEYPPEAVRFCLDVANSLRNFEDLDTVFDLLGPRAVMYHLKDYRLTGSNVGFAVTGTPFGEGQIDRCKLFQRMFEHTQAPEMYLETWTPQTGDWEADVASDARFVAASIRNLKKELANHLSKLP
;
A
#
# COMPACT_ATOMS: atom_id res chain seq x y z
N MET A 1 12.91 -15.00 -11.32
CA MET A 1 11.86 -14.32 -10.55
C MET A 1 12.20 -12.84 -10.51
N SER A 2 11.33 -11.98 -11.02
CA SER A 2 11.48 -10.51 -10.88
C SER A 2 10.63 -10.06 -9.70
N ILE A 3 11.27 -9.90 -8.55
CA ILE A 3 10.64 -9.36 -7.34
C ILE A 3 10.88 -7.86 -7.35
N ARG A 4 9.81 -7.08 -7.28
CA ARG A 4 9.88 -5.63 -7.34
C ARG A 4 9.58 -5.03 -5.96
N MET A 5 10.55 -4.26 -5.45
CA MET A 5 10.44 -3.62 -4.14
C MET A 5 10.14 -2.14 -4.28
N GLY A 6 9.16 -1.68 -3.57
CA GLY A 6 8.76 -0.29 -3.52
C GLY A 6 8.44 0.17 -2.11
N ALA A 7 7.94 1.39 -2.02
CA ALA A 7 7.34 1.94 -0.82
C ALA A 7 6.09 2.75 -1.18
N THR A 8 5.17 2.88 -0.25
CA THR A 8 4.07 3.83 -0.37
C THR A 8 4.51 5.20 0.12
N SER A 9 3.83 6.27 -0.30
CA SER A 9 4.07 7.62 0.22
C SER A 9 3.81 7.74 1.73
N TYR A 10 3.12 6.77 2.31
CA TYR A 10 2.86 6.71 3.76
C TYR A 10 4.10 6.46 4.62
N VAL A 11 5.22 5.95 4.05
CA VAL A 11 6.49 5.87 4.79
C VAL A 11 7.08 7.25 5.11
N PHE A 12 6.55 8.31 4.51
CA PHE A 12 6.92 9.71 4.75
C PHE A 12 5.72 10.53 5.24
N ARG A 13 4.84 9.93 6.04
CA ARG A 13 3.57 10.54 6.45
C ARG A 13 3.72 11.88 7.16
N TYR A 14 4.71 11.99 8.04
CA TYR A 14 4.91 13.23 8.81
C TYR A 14 5.50 14.35 7.96
N LEU A 15 6.36 13.98 7.01
CA LEU A 15 6.92 14.90 6.03
C LEU A 15 5.82 15.47 5.13
N LEU A 16 4.90 14.61 4.66
CA LEU A 16 3.82 14.98 3.74
C LEU A 16 2.61 15.58 4.45
N ALA A 17 2.47 15.42 5.78
CA ALA A 17 1.37 15.97 6.55
C ALA A 17 1.43 17.51 6.69
N ASP A 18 2.63 18.09 6.75
CA ASP A 18 2.79 19.55 6.87
C ASP A 18 2.94 20.19 5.49
N VAL A 19 1.84 20.69 4.95
CA VAL A 19 1.79 21.32 3.62
C VAL A 19 2.71 22.53 3.48
N ALA A 20 2.95 23.26 4.58
CA ALA A 20 3.79 24.46 4.57
C ALA A 20 5.30 24.11 4.58
N ARG A 21 5.65 22.95 5.09
CA ARG A 21 7.01 22.45 5.24
C ARG A 21 7.31 21.25 4.35
N ALA A 22 6.25 20.62 3.80
CA ALA A 22 6.42 19.43 2.97
C ALA A 22 7.45 19.71 1.87
N PRO A 23 8.53 18.91 1.78
CA PRO A 23 9.37 18.96 0.62
C PRO A 23 8.46 18.73 -0.58
N ARG A 24 8.77 19.39 -1.63
CA ARG A 24 8.08 19.12 -2.88
C ARG A 24 8.24 17.63 -3.16
N MET A 25 7.25 17.03 -3.80
CA MET A 25 7.22 15.58 -4.13
C MET A 25 8.54 15.05 -4.73
N TRP A 26 9.35 15.96 -5.27
CA TRP A 26 10.68 15.71 -5.84
C TRP A 26 11.72 15.25 -4.82
N ASP A 27 11.71 15.79 -3.62
CA ASP A 27 12.65 15.38 -2.56
C ASP A 27 12.33 13.96 -2.08
N PHE A 28 11.06 13.63 -2.07
CA PHE A 28 10.56 12.30 -1.79
C PHE A 28 11.03 11.27 -2.85
N LEU A 29 10.96 11.61 -4.14
CA LEU A 29 11.49 10.76 -5.22
C LEU A 29 13.00 10.52 -5.07
N ALA A 30 13.76 11.56 -4.71
CA ALA A 30 15.19 11.43 -4.52
C ALA A 30 15.52 10.44 -3.39
N VAL A 31 14.84 10.56 -2.24
CA VAL A 31 15.02 9.63 -1.11
C VAL A 31 14.67 8.18 -1.51
N ALA A 32 13.62 7.98 -2.28
CA ALA A 32 13.23 6.66 -2.77
C ALA A 32 14.28 6.05 -3.72
N GLY A 33 14.80 6.87 -4.65
CA GLY A 33 15.86 6.47 -5.58
C GLY A 33 17.17 6.14 -4.86
N ASP A 34 17.62 7.00 -3.94
CA ASP A 34 18.84 6.80 -3.15
C ASP A 34 18.75 5.55 -2.26
N ALA A 35 17.56 5.20 -1.81
CA ALA A 35 17.29 3.97 -1.07
C ALA A 35 17.32 2.70 -1.96
N GLY A 36 17.44 2.85 -3.28
CA GLY A 36 17.45 1.75 -4.24
C GLY A 36 16.13 1.01 -4.30
N LEU A 37 15.02 1.75 -4.21
CA LEU A 37 13.68 1.25 -4.52
C LEU A 37 13.50 1.26 -6.05
N GLU A 38 12.65 0.35 -6.53
CA GLU A 38 12.30 0.24 -7.95
C GLU A 38 10.91 0.85 -8.23
N ARG A 39 10.09 0.96 -7.17
CA ARG A 39 8.71 1.44 -7.24
C ARG A 39 8.36 2.41 -6.14
N LEU A 40 7.46 3.32 -6.49
CA LEU A 40 6.87 4.25 -5.55
C LEU A 40 5.36 4.32 -5.76
N GLN A 41 4.58 3.97 -4.74
CA GLN A 41 3.14 4.14 -4.76
C GLN A 41 2.78 5.49 -4.14
N ILE A 42 2.33 6.42 -4.98
CA ILE A 42 1.91 7.76 -4.56
C ILE A 42 0.44 7.68 -4.17
N CYS A 43 0.18 7.77 -2.87
CA CYS A 43 -1.14 7.71 -2.29
C CYS A 43 -1.74 9.11 -2.07
N GLU A 44 -3.00 9.17 -1.65
CA GLU A 44 -3.74 10.42 -1.41
C GLU A 44 -3.07 11.37 -0.41
N ASN A 45 -2.27 10.86 0.54
CA ASN A 45 -1.51 11.70 1.48
C ASN A 45 -0.46 12.60 0.78
N ALA A 46 -0.02 12.22 -0.41
CA ALA A 46 0.87 13.01 -1.26
C ALA A 46 0.12 13.90 -2.27
N ARG A 47 -1.21 13.91 -2.25
CA ARG A 47 -2.11 14.76 -3.06
C ARG A 47 -1.84 14.75 -4.56
N PRO A 48 -1.79 13.56 -5.20
CA PRO A 48 -1.44 13.49 -6.63
C PRO A 48 -2.46 14.19 -7.53
N LEU A 49 -3.73 14.35 -7.10
CA LEU A 49 -4.76 15.04 -7.89
C LEU A 49 -4.59 16.56 -7.91
N GLU A 50 -3.86 17.15 -6.96
CA GLU A 50 -3.59 18.58 -6.89
C GLU A 50 -2.44 19.02 -7.80
N LEU A 51 -1.67 18.07 -8.36
CA LEU A 51 -0.57 18.38 -9.27
C LEU A 51 -1.08 18.94 -10.60
N SER A 52 -0.50 20.06 -11.02
CA SER A 52 -0.68 20.61 -12.36
C SER A 52 -0.11 19.69 -13.44
N CYS A 53 -0.49 19.89 -14.70
CA CYS A 53 0.05 19.10 -15.82
C CYS A 53 1.58 19.18 -15.89
N SER A 54 2.17 20.36 -15.70
CA SER A 54 3.62 20.53 -15.71
C SER A 54 4.33 19.83 -14.53
N GLU A 55 3.68 19.73 -13.38
CA GLU A 55 4.20 18.98 -12.24
C GLU A 55 4.10 17.47 -12.50
N TRP A 56 3.06 17.00 -13.16
CA TRP A 56 2.96 15.61 -13.61
C TRP A 56 4.07 15.23 -14.60
N GLU A 57 4.29 16.04 -15.63
CA GLU A 57 5.37 15.83 -16.60
C GLU A 57 6.74 15.79 -15.91
N ARG A 58 6.96 16.69 -14.96
CA ARG A 58 8.16 16.69 -14.15
C ARG A 58 8.29 15.44 -13.29
N LEU A 59 7.19 14.97 -12.66
CA LEU A 59 7.15 13.75 -11.87
C LEU A 59 7.59 12.56 -12.73
N GLN A 60 6.99 12.39 -13.91
CA GLN A 60 7.33 11.31 -14.84
C GLN A 60 8.80 11.38 -15.29
N THR A 61 9.28 12.56 -15.65
CA THR A 61 10.68 12.77 -16.05
C THR A 61 11.62 12.37 -14.92
N ARG A 62 11.36 12.87 -13.71
CA ARG A 62 12.25 12.64 -12.57
C ARG A 62 12.21 11.19 -12.08
N SER A 63 11.06 10.55 -12.08
CA SER A 63 10.97 9.12 -11.75
C SER A 63 11.74 8.26 -12.78
N GLY A 64 11.63 8.59 -14.07
CA GLY A 64 12.39 7.92 -15.12
C GLY A 64 13.90 8.07 -14.96
N GLU A 65 14.39 9.27 -14.62
CA GLU A 65 15.82 9.52 -14.35
C GLU A 65 16.34 8.69 -13.16
N LEU A 66 15.48 8.42 -12.17
CA LEU A 66 15.81 7.66 -10.97
C LEU A 66 15.54 6.14 -11.12
N GLY A 67 15.00 5.71 -12.27
CA GLY A 67 14.60 4.32 -12.48
C GLY A 67 13.43 3.85 -11.60
N LEU A 68 12.58 4.80 -11.15
CA LEU A 68 11.44 4.54 -10.30
C LEU A 68 10.17 4.39 -11.16
N GLU A 69 9.49 3.26 -11.03
CA GLU A 69 8.14 3.08 -11.55
C GLU A 69 7.13 3.68 -10.57
N ILE A 70 6.29 4.60 -11.06
CA ILE A 70 5.23 5.21 -10.25
C ILE A 70 3.94 4.39 -10.38
N THR A 71 3.33 4.11 -9.25
CA THR A 71 1.96 3.60 -9.15
C THR A 71 1.14 4.54 -8.27
N LEU A 72 -0.18 4.44 -8.34
CA LEU A 72 -1.07 5.32 -7.57
C LEU A 72 -1.91 4.52 -6.59
N GLY A 73 -2.21 5.18 -5.47
CA GLY A 73 -3.14 4.70 -4.47
C GLY A 73 -4.14 5.80 -4.09
N CYS A 74 -5.37 5.41 -3.76
CA CYS A 74 -6.37 6.32 -3.23
C CYS A 74 -7.17 5.70 -2.08
N MET A 75 -7.88 6.55 -1.35
CA MET A 75 -8.76 6.17 -0.26
C MET A 75 -10.10 6.89 -0.47
N THR A 76 -11.14 6.16 -0.89
CA THR A 76 -12.44 6.75 -1.21
C THR A 76 -13.52 5.68 -1.45
N LEU A 77 -14.78 6.08 -1.32
CA LEU A 77 -15.97 5.38 -1.83
C LEU A 77 -16.64 6.14 -2.98
N ASP A 78 -16.05 7.24 -3.45
CA ASP A 78 -16.60 8.04 -4.53
C ASP A 78 -16.06 7.59 -5.91
N PRO A 79 -16.90 7.03 -6.80
CA PRO A 79 -16.48 6.63 -8.15
C PRO A 79 -15.93 7.79 -8.99
N GLN A 80 -16.33 9.05 -8.72
CA GLN A 80 -15.82 10.21 -9.47
C GLN A 80 -14.36 10.49 -9.10
N VAL A 81 -14.01 10.35 -7.83
CA VAL A 81 -12.61 10.43 -7.38
C VAL A 81 -11.77 9.31 -8.00
N VAL A 82 -12.31 8.07 -8.03
CA VAL A 82 -11.64 6.96 -8.71
C VAL A 82 -11.36 7.27 -10.17
N ALA A 83 -12.36 7.82 -10.91
CA ALA A 83 -12.17 8.19 -12.32
C ALA A 83 -11.02 9.19 -12.51
N GLN A 84 -10.89 10.19 -11.64
CA GLN A 84 -9.77 11.13 -11.68
C GLN A 84 -8.41 10.45 -11.45
N TYR A 85 -8.34 9.48 -10.52
CA TYR A 85 -7.13 8.69 -10.32
C TYR A 85 -6.82 7.80 -11.53
N LEU A 86 -7.84 7.19 -12.17
CA LEU A 86 -7.64 6.39 -13.38
C LEU A 86 -7.10 7.23 -14.54
N ASP A 87 -7.53 8.50 -14.69
CA ASP A 87 -6.96 9.42 -15.66
C ASP A 87 -5.46 9.67 -15.40
N ARG A 88 -5.06 9.71 -14.14
CA ARG A 88 -3.64 9.84 -13.75
C ARG A 88 -2.87 8.54 -13.96
N VAL A 89 -3.50 7.38 -13.73
CA VAL A 89 -2.93 6.06 -14.05
C VAL A 89 -2.66 5.94 -15.56
N ASP A 90 -3.61 6.36 -16.39
CA ASP A 90 -3.45 6.43 -17.86
C ASP A 90 -2.25 7.31 -18.23
N ALA A 91 -2.17 8.50 -17.63
CA ALA A 91 -1.12 9.49 -17.94
C ALA A 91 0.30 8.98 -17.64
N ILE A 92 0.46 8.01 -16.73
CA ILE A 92 1.75 7.36 -16.45
C ILE A 92 1.93 6.01 -17.16
N GLY A 93 1.00 5.64 -18.05
CA GLY A 93 1.02 4.34 -18.75
C GLY A 93 0.79 3.16 -17.83
N GLY A 94 0.15 3.36 -16.67
CA GLY A 94 -0.17 2.32 -15.71
C GLY A 94 -1.45 1.56 -16.07
N SER A 95 -1.69 0.45 -15.38
CA SER A 95 -2.89 -0.37 -15.54
C SER A 95 -3.57 -0.75 -14.22
N GLN A 96 -3.07 -0.21 -13.10
CA GLN A 96 -3.55 -0.58 -11.77
C GLN A 96 -3.72 0.64 -10.86
N LEU A 97 -4.78 0.62 -10.06
CA LEU A 97 -5.00 1.58 -8.98
C LEU A 97 -5.21 0.81 -7.67
N ARG A 98 -4.34 1.05 -6.68
CA ARG A 98 -4.59 0.56 -5.32
C ARG A 98 -5.69 1.43 -4.69
N ILE A 99 -6.64 0.80 -4.00
CA ILE A 99 -7.70 1.53 -3.32
C ILE A 99 -8.02 0.97 -1.94
N VAL A 100 -8.10 1.86 -0.96
CA VAL A 100 -8.79 1.64 0.30
C VAL A 100 -10.21 2.17 0.17
N LEU A 101 -11.18 1.33 0.48
CA LEU A 101 -12.55 1.79 0.60
C LEU A 101 -12.73 2.41 1.98
N GLU A 102 -12.90 3.71 2.02
CA GLU A 102 -13.10 4.45 3.26
C GLU A 102 -14.15 5.54 3.05
N ARG A 103 -14.96 5.74 4.09
CA ARG A 103 -15.99 6.77 4.13
C ARG A 103 -15.44 8.01 4.81
N GLU A 104 -15.81 9.18 4.34
CA GLU A 104 -15.55 10.42 5.05
C GLU A 104 -16.13 10.35 6.47
N GLY A 105 -15.30 10.61 7.47
CA GLY A 105 -15.67 10.45 8.87
C GLY A 105 -15.53 9.03 9.43
N GLY A 106 -15.04 8.07 8.63
CA GLY A 106 -14.80 6.68 9.03
C GLY A 106 -16.08 5.84 9.17
N GLY A 107 -15.91 4.63 9.73
CA GLY A 107 -16.99 3.71 10.04
C GLY A 107 -17.04 2.50 9.12
N ARG A 108 -17.66 1.43 9.64
CA ARG A 108 -17.73 0.16 8.93
C ARG A 108 -18.45 0.26 7.60
N ILE A 109 -17.92 -0.42 6.60
CA ILE A 109 -18.49 -0.53 5.26
C ILE A 109 -19.08 -1.94 5.11
N SER A 110 -20.33 -1.99 4.66
CA SER A 110 -21.05 -3.24 4.45
C SER A 110 -20.71 -3.86 3.08
N ARG A 111 -20.93 -5.18 2.95
CA ARG A 111 -20.81 -5.89 1.67
C ARG A 111 -21.63 -5.21 0.55
N ARG A 112 -22.84 -4.74 0.87
CA ARG A 112 -23.70 -4.06 -0.11
C ARG A 112 -23.04 -2.78 -0.64
N GLU A 113 -22.43 -1.98 0.22
CA GLU A 113 -21.75 -0.74 -0.19
C GLU A 113 -20.51 -1.04 -1.05
N VAL A 114 -19.74 -2.08 -0.71
CA VAL A 114 -18.62 -2.53 -1.56
C VAL A 114 -19.13 -2.97 -2.93
N HIS A 115 -20.20 -3.76 -2.98
CA HIS A 115 -20.80 -4.21 -4.24
C HIS A 115 -21.35 -3.05 -5.07
N GLU A 116 -22.11 -2.12 -4.47
CA GLU A 116 -22.64 -0.94 -5.14
C GLU A 116 -21.51 -0.04 -5.68
N PHE A 117 -20.42 0.11 -4.95
CA PHE A 117 -19.24 0.84 -5.40
C PHE A 117 -18.59 0.14 -6.60
N LEU A 118 -18.30 -1.15 -6.50
CA LEU A 118 -17.69 -1.92 -7.58
C LEU A 118 -18.54 -1.93 -8.83
N GLY A 119 -19.88 -2.05 -8.71
CA GLY A 119 -20.80 -2.01 -9.83
C GLY A 119 -20.75 -0.70 -10.63
N ARG A 120 -20.33 0.40 -10.00
CA ARG A 120 -20.16 1.70 -10.66
C ARG A 120 -18.78 1.88 -11.30
N VAL A 121 -17.76 1.25 -10.75
CA VAL A 121 -16.36 1.49 -11.15
C VAL A 121 -15.88 0.45 -12.16
N VAL A 122 -16.28 -0.82 -12.02
CA VAL A 122 -15.81 -1.92 -12.87
C VAL A 122 -16.02 -1.67 -14.37
N PRO A 123 -17.16 -1.15 -14.87
CA PRO A 123 -17.30 -0.88 -16.29
C PRO A 123 -16.23 0.09 -16.85
N CYS A 124 -15.86 1.10 -16.07
CA CYS A 124 -14.81 2.04 -16.46
C CYS A 124 -13.41 1.41 -16.47
N LEU A 125 -13.17 0.42 -15.60
CA LEU A 125 -11.92 -0.33 -15.58
C LEU A 125 -11.79 -1.24 -16.80
N GLU A 126 -12.86 -1.95 -17.14
CA GLU A 126 -12.92 -2.84 -18.31
C GLU A 126 -12.70 -2.06 -19.61
N ASP A 127 -13.36 -0.90 -19.77
CA ASP A 127 -13.19 -0.02 -20.93
C ASP A 127 -11.74 0.48 -21.10
N ARG A 128 -11.00 0.62 -20.01
CA ARG A 128 -9.58 1.08 -20.00
C ARG A 128 -8.57 -0.05 -19.97
N GLY A 129 -8.99 -1.31 -19.79
CA GLY A 129 -8.08 -2.44 -19.58
C GLY A 129 -7.29 -2.32 -18.26
N MET A 130 -7.88 -1.71 -17.24
CA MET A 130 -7.29 -1.48 -15.92
C MET A 130 -7.94 -2.35 -14.84
N PHE A 131 -7.31 -2.43 -13.68
CA PHE A 131 -7.90 -3.09 -12.51
C PHE A 131 -7.72 -2.27 -11.23
N LEU A 132 -8.63 -2.51 -10.27
CA LEU A 132 -8.45 -2.10 -8.89
C LEU A 132 -7.74 -3.18 -8.09
N ALA A 133 -6.79 -2.78 -7.26
CA ALA A 133 -6.26 -3.59 -6.18
C ALA A 133 -6.87 -3.11 -4.85
N LEU A 134 -7.95 -3.79 -4.41
CA LEU A 134 -8.63 -3.49 -3.15
C LEU A 134 -7.74 -3.85 -1.98
N GLU A 135 -7.46 -2.89 -1.11
CA GLU A 135 -6.67 -3.15 0.10
C GLU A 135 -7.57 -3.50 1.29
N ASN A 136 -7.18 -4.54 2.03
CA ASN A 136 -7.77 -4.79 3.34
C ASN A 136 -7.34 -3.71 4.33
N HIS A 137 -8.33 -3.02 4.88
CA HIS A 137 -8.14 -1.90 5.78
C HIS A 137 -9.03 -2.02 7.02
N PHE A 138 -8.88 -1.10 7.96
CA PHE A 138 -9.43 -1.18 9.31
C PHE A 138 -10.93 -1.42 9.40
N ASP A 139 -11.71 -0.88 8.49
CA ASP A 139 -13.17 -0.80 8.63
C ASP A 139 -13.94 -1.88 7.83
N ILE A 140 -13.20 -2.74 7.10
CA ILE A 140 -13.80 -3.80 6.28
C ILE A 140 -13.10 -5.13 6.58
N PRO A 141 -13.80 -6.13 7.14
CA PRO A 141 -13.29 -7.49 7.24
C PRO A 141 -12.94 -8.08 5.87
N CYS A 142 -11.86 -8.85 5.78
CA CYS A 142 -11.39 -9.47 4.52
C CYS A 142 -12.47 -10.31 3.84
N ARG A 143 -13.31 -11.00 4.62
CA ARG A 143 -14.43 -11.78 4.09
C ARG A 143 -15.39 -10.92 3.26
N ILE A 144 -15.71 -9.70 3.71
CA ILE A 144 -16.60 -8.79 2.97
C ILE A 144 -15.98 -8.39 1.64
N LEU A 145 -14.68 -8.08 1.62
CA LEU A 145 -13.96 -7.76 0.39
C LEU A 145 -13.92 -8.95 -0.58
N ALA A 146 -13.58 -10.15 -0.07
CA ALA A 146 -13.51 -11.37 -0.87
C ALA A 146 -14.88 -11.74 -1.48
N GLU A 147 -15.94 -11.71 -0.68
CA GLU A 147 -17.31 -12.01 -1.13
C GLU A 147 -17.82 -11.00 -2.16
N ALA A 148 -17.55 -9.71 -1.98
CA ALA A 148 -17.96 -8.69 -2.94
C ALA A 148 -17.16 -8.80 -4.25
N ALA A 149 -15.84 -8.97 -4.16
CA ALA A 149 -14.99 -9.10 -5.34
C ALA A 149 -15.26 -10.37 -6.15
N ALA A 150 -15.78 -11.45 -5.51
CA ALA A 150 -16.12 -12.69 -6.21
C ALA A 150 -17.23 -12.52 -7.26
N GLU A 151 -18.03 -11.46 -7.18
CA GLU A 151 -19.10 -11.15 -8.13
C GLU A 151 -18.59 -10.42 -9.39
N TYR A 152 -17.28 -10.08 -9.44
CA TYR A 152 -16.67 -9.33 -10.54
C TYR A 152 -15.49 -10.09 -11.17
N PRO A 153 -15.15 -9.78 -12.45
CA PRO A 153 -14.02 -10.40 -13.12
C PRO A 153 -12.70 -10.22 -12.35
N PRO A 154 -11.89 -11.28 -12.19
CA PRO A 154 -10.59 -11.18 -11.52
C PRO A 154 -9.57 -10.31 -12.29
N GLU A 155 -9.86 -10.01 -13.55
CA GLU A 155 -9.09 -9.07 -14.35
C GLU A 155 -9.35 -7.61 -13.93
N ALA A 156 -10.55 -7.29 -13.44
CA ALA A 156 -10.95 -5.93 -13.04
C ALA A 156 -10.81 -5.69 -11.54
N VAL A 157 -11.00 -6.73 -10.70
CA VAL A 157 -10.96 -6.60 -9.22
C VAL A 157 -10.00 -7.61 -8.62
N ARG A 158 -8.90 -7.09 -8.08
CA ARG A 158 -7.83 -7.81 -7.42
C ARG A 158 -7.57 -7.25 -6.03
N PHE A 159 -6.58 -7.78 -5.31
CA PHE A 159 -6.29 -7.32 -3.96
C PHE A 159 -4.86 -6.77 -3.82
N CYS A 160 -4.76 -5.71 -3.03
CA CYS A 160 -3.57 -5.30 -2.32
C CYS A 160 -3.65 -5.89 -0.91
N LEU A 161 -2.83 -6.88 -0.60
CA LEU A 161 -2.85 -7.54 0.68
C LEU A 161 -1.94 -6.80 1.66
N ASP A 162 -2.54 -6.10 2.64
CA ASP A 162 -1.83 -5.52 3.76
C ASP A 162 -1.71 -6.53 4.90
N VAL A 163 -0.50 -6.71 5.39
CA VAL A 163 -0.15 -7.77 6.33
C VAL A 163 -0.50 -7.45 7.79
N ALA A 164 -0.96 -6.24 8.08
CA ALA A 164 -1.19 -5.79 9.46
C ALA A 164 -2.56 -5.13 9.69
N ASN A 165 -3.17 -4.49 8.68
CA ASN A 165 -4.40 -3.72 8.86
C ASN A 165 -5.56 -4.56 9.44
N SER A 166 -5.65 -5.83 9.06
CA SER A 166 -6.71 -6.75 9.47
C SER A 166 -6.65 -7.17 10.95
N LEU A 167 -5.54 -6.86 11.64
CA LEU A 167 -5.47 -7.03 13.10
C LEU A 167 -6.62 -6.31 13.84
N ARG A 168 -7.08 -5.18 13.31
CA ARG A 168 -8.22 -4.44 13.87
C ARG A 168 -9.53 -5.25 13.81
N ASN A 169 -9.63 -6.18 12.88
CA ASN A 169 -10.78 -7.08 12.72
C ASN A 169 -10.54 -8.45 13.37
N PHE A 170 -9.42 -8.62 14.12
CA PHE A 170 -8.99 -9.90 14.70
C PHE A 170 -8.78 -11.00 13.65
N GLU A 171 -8.39 -10.61 12.45
CA GLU A 171 -8.01 -11.53 11.37
C GLU A 171 -6.49 -11.72 11.39
N ASP A 172 -6.07 -12.97 11.49
CA ASP A 172 -4.66 -13.33 11.42
C ASP A 172 -4.16 -13.42 9.98
N LEU A 173 -2.85 -13.58 9.84
CA LEU A 173 -2.19 -13.60 8.54
C LEU A 173 -2.72 -14.75 7.64
N ASP A 174 -2.99 -15.91 8.20
CA ASP A 174 -3.54 -17.05 7.44
C ASP A 174 -4.93 -16.73 6.89
N THR A 175 -5.81 -16.20 7.73
CA THR A 175 -7.15 -15.77 7.33
C THR A 175 -7.09 -14.77 6.19
N VAL A 176 -6.19 -13.78 6.27
CA VAL A 176 -6.04 -12.77 5.23
C VAL A 176 -5.56 -13.41 3.92
N PHE A 177 -4.56 -14.28 3.96
CA PHE A 177 -4.07 -14.97 2.77
C PHE A 177 -5.08 -15.96 2.19
N ASP A 178 -5.81 -16.70 3.02
CA ASP A 178 -6.83 -17.64 2.53
C ASP A 178 -7.96 -16.94 1.78
N LEU A 179 -8.34 -15.73 2.22
CA LEU A 179 -9.43 -14.97 1.63
C LEU A 179 -9.00 -14.13 0.43
N LEU A 180 -7.86 -13.45 0.52
CA LEU A 180 -7.43 -12.45 -0.47
C LEU A 180 -6.30 -12.93 -1.37
N GLY A 181 -5.47 -13.85 -0.88
CA GLY A 181 -4.28 -14.36 -1.58
C GLY A 181 -4.53 -14.83 -3.03
N PRO A 182 -5.64 -15.58 -3.32
CA PRO A 182 -5.91 -16.05 -4.69
C PRO A 182 -6.03 -14.96 -5.76
N ARG A 183 -6.34 -13.72 -5.35
CA ARG A 183 -6.41 -12.55 -6.26
C ARG A 183 -5.43 -11.44 -5.88
N ALA A 184 -4.50 -11.67 -4.94
CA ALA A 184 -3.52 -10.68 -4.54
C ALA A 184 -2.48 -10.45 -5.63
N VAL A 185 -2.21 -9.19 -5.95
CA VAL A 185 -1.23 -8.77 -6.96
C VAL A 185 -0.14 -7.89 -6.38
N MET A 186 -0.40 -7.26 -5.24
CA MET A 186 0.56 -6.46 -4.50
C MET A 186 0.41 -6.68 -2.99
N TYR A 187 1.46 -6.36 -2.27
CA TYR A 187 1.55 -6.59 -0.83
C TYR A 187 2.09 -5.35 -0.14
N HIS A 188 1.34 -4.83 0.84
CA HIS A 188 1.84 -3.81 1.75
C HIS A 188 2.48 -4.47 2.95
N LEU A 189 3.78 -4.24 3.09
CA LEU A 189 4.60 -4.85 4.14
C LEU A 189 4.77 -3.87 5.28
N LYS A 190 4.19 -4.23 6.42
CA LYS A 190 4.31 -3.54 7.70
C LYS A 190 4.88 -4.49 8.74
N ASP A 191 5.34 -3.96 9.86
CA ASP A 191 5.64 -4.76 11.04
C ASP A 191 5.22 -4.01 12.30
N TYR A 192 4.97 -4.75 13.36
CA TYR A 192 4.39 -4.21 14.58
C TYR A 192 4.84 -4.98 15.81
N ARG A 193 4.64 -4.36 16.97
CA ARG A 193 4.80 -4.98 18.28
C ARG A 193 3.50 -4.88 19.07
N LEU A 194 3.11 -6.01 19.65
CA LEU A 194 2.03 -6.06 20.65
C LEU A 194 2.64 -5.89 22.02
N THR A 195 2.17 -4.92 22.77
CA THR A 195 2.56 -4.69 24.17
C THR A 195 1.35 -4.84 25.06
N GLY A 196 1.47 -5.71 26.07
CA GLY A 196 0.41 -5.91 27.06
C GLY A 196 0.36 -4.78 28.09
N SER A 197 -0.81 -4.56 28.64
CA SER A 197 -1.06 -3.70 29.81
C SER A 197 -2.03 -4.38 30.76
N ASN A 198 -2.24 -3.80 31.94
CA ASN A 198 -3.20 -4.35 32.92
C ASN A 198 -4.66 -4.35 32.44
N VAL A 199 -4.96 -3.60 31.38
CA VAL A 199 -6.33 -3.41 30.87
C VAL A 199 -6.48 -3.74 29.39
N GLY A 200 -5.48 -4.39 28.78
CA GLY A 200 -5.53 -4.75 27.38
C GLY A 200 -4.15 -4.83 26.72
N PHE A 201 -4.10 -4.49 25.44
CA PHE A 201 -2.86 -4.46 24.67
C PHE A 201 -2.87 -3.28 23.69
N ALA A 202 -1.70 -2.85 23.29
CA ALA A 202 -1.49 -1.87 22.24
C ALA A 202 -0.69 -2.47 21.09
N VAL A 203 -1.04 -2.08 19.87
CA VAL A 203 -0.28 -2.38 18.65
C VAL A 203 0.51 -1.15 18.28
N THR A 204 1.82 -1.27 18.18
CA THR A 204 2.71 -0.16 17.80
C THR A 204 3.55 -0.59 16.61
N GLY A 205 3.65 0.26 15.59
CA GLY A 205 4.48 -0.03 14.42
C GLY A 205 5.97 -0.08 14.77
N THR A 206 6.67 -0.95 14.04
CA THR A 206 8.14 -1.07 14.07
C THR A 206 8.68 -1.04 12.65
N PRO A 207 9.98 -0.79 12.43
CA PRO A 207 10.59 -1.09 11.15
C PRO A 207 10.33 -2.55 10.75
N PHE A 208 10.09 -2.80 9.46
CA PHE A 208 9.91 -4.16 8.96
C PHE A 208 11.13 -5.03 9.34
N GLY A 209 10.87 -6.20 9.88
CA GLY A 209 11.90 -7.12 10.38
C GLY A 209 12.31 -6.94 11.84
N GLU A 210 11.79 -5.93 12.54
CA GLU A 210 12.06 -5.67 13.96
C GLU A 210 10.85 -5.91 14.86
N GLY A 211 9.71 -6.26 14.28
CA GLY A 211 8.46 -6.53 14.96
C GLY A 211 8.19 -8.02 15.20
N GLN A 212 6.91 -8.36 15.22
CA GLN A 212 6.40 -9.68 15.59
C GLN A 212 5.73 -10.43 14.42
N ILE A 213 5.71 -9.87 13.22
CA ILE A 213 5.23 -10.61 12.04
C ILE A 213 6.14 -11.83 11.81
N ASP A 214 5.53 -12.99 11.60
CA ASP A 214 6.24 -14.20 11.15
C ASP A 214 6.63 -14.04 9.68
N ARG A 215 7.84 -13.56 9.44
CA ARG A 215 8.35 -13.27 8.09
C ARG A 215 8.56 -14.53 7.25
N CYS A 216 8.90 -15.67 7.89
CA CYS A 216 9.00 -16.92 7.17
C CYS A 216 7.66 -17.33 6.59
N LYS A 217 6.62 -17.30 7.42
CA LYS A 217 5.25 -17.58 7.02
C LYS A 217 4.74 -16.58 5.99
N LEU A 218 5.00 -15.29 6.20
CA LEU A 218 4.62 -14.22 5.27
C LEU A 218 5.15 -14.49 3.86
N PHE A 219 6.45 -14.71 3.71
CA PHE A 219 7.05 -14.97 2.40
C PHE A 219 6.57 -16.31 1.82
N GLN A 220 6.46 -17.35 2.63
CA GLN A 220 5.91 -18.62 2.18
C GLN A 220 4.52 -18.42 1.57
N ARG A 221 3.59 -17.82 2.31
CA ARG A 221 2.21 -17.58 1.87
C ARG A 221 2.16 -16.68 0.61
N MET A 222 2.99 -15.65 0.57
CA MET A 222 3.05 -14.75 -0.59
C MET A 222 3.49 -15.48 -1.85
N PHE A 223 4.54 -16.31 -1.77
CA PHE A 223 5.06 -17.06 -2.91
C PHE A 223 4.21 -18.28 -3.30
N GLU A 224 3.28 -18.75 -2.45
CA GLU A 224 2.23 -19.71 -2.84
C GLU A 224 1.25 -19.13 -3.87
N HIS A 225 1.00 -17.82 -3.82
CA HIS A 225 0.00 -17.16 -4.69
C HIS A 225 0.61 -16.46 -5.91
N THR A 226 1.87 -16.04 -5.85
CA THR A 226 2.54 -15.34 -6.96
C THR A 226 4.03 -15.61 -7.01
N GLN A 227 4.57 -15.78 -8.23
CA GLN A 227 6.02 -15.93 -8.44
C GLN A 227 6.75 -14.58 -8.59
N ALA A 228 6.02 -13.49 -8.77
CA ALA A 228 6.56 -12.15 -8.98
C ALA A 228 5.79 -11.11 -8.13
N PRO A 229 5.91 -11.18 -6.79
CA PRO A 229 5.18 -10.27 -5.92
C PRO A 229 5.65 -8.82 -6.09
N GLU A 230 4.68 -7.90 -6.14
CA GLU A 230 4.93 -6.48 -5.98
C GLU A 230 4.84 -6.13 -4.50
N MET A 231 5.95 -5.75 -3.90
CA MET A 231 6.02 -5.45 -2.48
C MET A 231 6.24 -3.96 -2.25
N TYR A 232 5.41 -3.38 -1.41
CA TYR A 232 5.52 -1.98 -0.99
C TYR A 232 5.70 -1.91 0.52
N LEU A 233 6.78 -1.31 0.97
CA LEU A 233 6.93 -0.96 2.37
C LEU A 233 5.94 0.14 2.75
N GLU A 234 5.27 -0.07 3.87
CA GLU A 234 4.46 0.91 4.54
C GLU A 234 4.70 0.83 6.04
N THR A 235 4.79 1.95 6.73
CA THR A 235 5.18 1.96 8.13
C THR A 235 4.14 2.64 9.01
N TRP A 236 3.94 2.13 10.21
CA TRP A 236 3.21 2.80 11.28
C TRP A 236 4.20 3.45 12.25
N THR A 237 4.91 4.47 11.78
CA THR A 237 5.87 5.19 12.62
C THR A 237 5.13 5.89 13.76
N PRO A 238 5.48 5.62 15.04
CA PRO A 238 4.84 6.28 16.17
C PRO A 238 5.07 7.78 16.16
N GLN A 239 4.03 8.54 16.48
CA GLN A 239 4.08 9.99 16.59
C GLN A 239 4.55 10.41 17.98
N THR A 240 5.46 11.39 18.04
CA THR A 240 5.94 12.00 19.29
C THR A 240 5.28 13.33 19.58
N GLY A 241 4.76 14.00 18.54
CA GLY A 241 4.22 15.36 18.59
C GLY A 241 5.26 16.44 18.29
N ASP A 242 6.52 16.08 18.13
CA ASP A 242 7.58 16.93 17.58
C ASP A 242 7.78 16.61 16.11
N TRP A 243 7.46 17.55 15.22
CA TRP A 243 7.49 17.32 13.78
C TRP A 243 8.88 16.92 13.26
N GLU A 244 9.95 17.55 13.73
CA GLU A 244 11.31 17.23 13.28
C GLU A 244 11.73 15.82 13.72
N ALA A 245 11.39 15.46 14.96
CA ALA A 245 11.63 14.13 15.50
C ALA A 245 10.80 13.06 14.76
N ASP A 246 9.56 13.37 14.42
CA ASP A 246 8.64 12.46 13.71
C ASP A 246 9.13 12.21 12.27
N VAL A 247 9.53 13.26 11.53
CA VAL A 247 10.14 13.16 10.20
C VAL A 247 11.45 12.36 10.23
N ALA A 248 12.32 12.64 11.21
CA ALA A 248 13.55 11.88 11.38
C ALA A 248 13.27 10.41 11.74
N SER A 249 12.15 10.14 12.43
CA SER A 249 11.70 8.79 12.74
C SER A 249 11.22 8.05 11.49
N ASP A 250 10.41 8.68 10.64
CA ASP A 250 10.02 8.11 9.34
C ASP A 250 11.26 7.69 8.54
N ALA A 251 12.24 8.57 8.39
CA ALA A 251 13.46 8.28 7.65
C ALA A 251 14.24 7.06 8.22
N ARG A 252 14.33 6.95 9.56
CA ARG A 252 14.96 5.80 10.22
C ARG A 252 14.19 4.51 9.98
N PHE A 253 12.85 4.54 10.10
CA PHE A 253 11.97 3.39 9.86
C PHE A 253 12.11 2.87 8.45
N VAL A 254 12.06 3.77 7.45
CA VAL A 254 12.22 3.42 6.03
C VAL A 254 13.57 2.78 5.78
N ALA A 255 14.67 3.42 6.21
CA ALA A 255 16.02 2.90 6.00
C ALA A 255 16.23 1.52 6.66
N ALA A 256 15.73 1.32 7.87
CA ALA A 256 15.79 0.04 8.55
C ALA A 256 14.95 -1.02 7.83
N SER A 257 13.71 -0.67 7.45
CA SER A 257 12.79 -1.58 6.76
C SER A 257 13.34 -2.06 5.42
N ILE A 258 13.95 -1.16 4.63
CA ILE A 258 14.56 -1.53 3.34
C ILE A 258 15.72 -2.51 3.54
N ARG A 259 16.63 -2.22 4.48
CA ARG A 259 17.74 -3.13 4.77
C ARG A 259 17.25 -4.51 5.21
N ASN A 260 16.28 -4.54 6.11
CA ASN A 260 15.73 -5.77 6.66
C ASN A 260 14.98 -6.56 5.59
N LEU A 261 14.15 -5.90 4.77
CA LEU A 261 13.42 -6.56 3.67
C LEU A 261 14.40 -7.20 2.67
N LYS A 262 15.43 -6.48 2.23
CA LYS A 262 16.46 -7.02 1.33
C LYS A 262 17.15 -8.26 1.92
N LYS A 263 17.49 -8.20 3.20
CA LYS A 263 18.12 -9.33 3.92
C LYS A 263 17.19 -10.54 4.04
N GLU A 264 15.97 -10.33 4.49
CA GLU A 264 14.99 -11.41 4.70
C GLU A 264 14.59 -12.06 3.37
N LEU A 265 14.42 -11.25 2.33
CA LEU A 265 14.13 -11.75 0.99
C LEU A 265 15.28 -12.61 0.43
N ALA A 266 16.53 -12.15 0.55
CA ALA A 266 17.69 -12.93 0.14
C ALA A 266 17.77 -14.25 0.90
N ASN A 267 17.52 -14.25 2.22
CA ASN A 267 17.47 -15.45 3.05
C ASN A 267 16.35 -16.41 2.63
N HIS A 268 15.18 -15.90 2.24
CA HIS A 268 14.07 -16.72 1.77
C HIS A 268 14.40 -17.37 0.43
N LEU A 269 14.86 -16.57 -0.53
CA LEU A 269 15.21 -17.04 -1.88
C LEU A 269 16.35 -18.07 -1.89
N SER A 270 17.31 -17.94 -0.97
CA SER A 270 18.41 -18.93 -0.84
C SER A 270 17.96 -20.32 -0.36
N LYS A 271 16.75 -20.44 0.16
CA LYS A 271 16.15 -21.71 0.64
C LYS A 271 15.20 -22.34 -0.36
N LEU A 272 14.89 -21.65 -1.45
CA LEU A 272 14.11 -22.22 -2.54
C LEU A 272 14.96 -23.23 -3.32
N PRO A 273 14.37 -24.36 -3.75
CA PRO A 273 15.11 -25.43 -4.45
C PRO A 273 15.62 -25.02 -5.83
#